data_42460922921db0e8a66ded2235db3c62
#
_entry.id   42460922921db0e8a66ded2235db3c62
#
_cell.length_a   1.000
_cell.length_b   1.000
_cell.length_c   1.000
_cell.angle_alpha   90.00
_cell.angle_beta   90.00
_cell.angle_gamma   90.00
#
_symmetry.space_group_name_H-M   'P 1'
#
loop_
_entity.id
_entity.type
_entity.pdbx_description
1 polymer ?
#
loop_
_entity_poly.entity_id
_entity_poly.type
_entity_poly.pdbx_seq_one_letter_code
_entity_poly.pdbx_strand_id
1 'polypeptide(L)'
;DSPTGSYSNTTTRSLTLTVPLNVSASPVLKLSYWYKHTIDTLDNAYVDISNDNGVTWTSPRYYNKTANSWIREVIDISSIAGGSTSLKIRFSLISNGSVTADGIYIDDIKLTGYNVTPTGIVNNNEIPAQYSLSQNYPNPFNPNTVINYQIKKQENVSIKIYYMLGKVVMTLVNENQSAGNYSVSFDGSRLSSGLYYYKLQSGEFSDTKKMLLVK
;
A
#
# COMPACT_ATOMS: atom_id res chain seq x y z
N ASP A 1 -7.69 -26.61 -5.16
CA ASP A 1 -6.80 -26.74 -6.31
C ASP A 1 -6.21 -28.15 -6.35
N SER A 2 -6.09 -28.75 -7.53
CA SER A 2 -5.50 -30.10 -7.63
C SER A 2 -3.98 -29.95 -7.73
N PRO A 3 -3.18 -30.57 -6.88
CA PRO A 3 -1.72 -30.48 -6.98
C PRO A 3 -1.15 -31.15 -8.24
N THR A 4 -1.98 -31.86 -9.00
CA THR A 4 -1.54 -32.68 -10.15
C THR A 4 -2.44 -32.55 -11.38
N GLY A 5 -3.21 -31.47 -11.53
CA GLY A 5 -4.10 -31.32 -12.70
C GLY A 5 -4.83 -29.99 -12.76
N SER A 6 -5.53 -29.79 -13.87
CA SER A 6 -6.34 -28.61 -14.09
C SER A 6 -7.58 -28.57 -13.18
N TYR A 7 -8.06 -27.38 -12.87
CA TYR A 7 -9.35 -27.22 -12.19
C TYR A 7 -10.51 -27.67 -13.11
N SER A 8 -11.67 -27.98 -12.51
CA SER A 8 -12.84 -28.44 -13.26
C SER A 8 -13.59 -27.28 -13.89
N ASN A 9 -14.24 -27.54 -15.04
CA ASN A 9 -15.16 -26.60 -15.67
C ASN A 9 -16.39 -26.31 -14.80
N THR A 10 -16.99 -25.15 -15.01
CA THR A 10 -18.26 -24.74 -14.38
C THR A 10 -18.20 -24.89 -12.85
N THR A 11 -17.11 -24.47 -12.27
CA THR A 11 -16.91 -24.60 -10.81
C THR A 11 -16.59 -23.27 -10.15
N THR A 12 -17.04 -23.16 -8.89
CA THR A 12 -16.57 -22.12 -7.99
C THR A 12 -15.83 -22.78 -6.85
N ARG A 13 -14.56 -22.43 -6.70
CA ARG A 13 -13.70 -22.89 -5.60
C ARG A 13 -13.20 -21.71 -4.81
N SER A 14 -13.13 -21.85 -3.50
CA SER A 14 -12.65 -20.77 -2.65
C SER A 14 -11.84 -21.27 -1.46
N LEU A 15 -10.80 -20.51 -1.13
CA LEU A 15 -10.08 -20.55 0.14
C LEU A 15 -10.58 -19.38 0.99
N THR A 16 -11.31 -19.67 2.03
CA THR A 16 -11.95 -18.65 2.88
C THR A 16 -11.40 -18.74 4.30
N LEU A 17 -11.07 -17.58 4.88
CA LEU A 17 -10.77 -17.49 6.30
C LEU A 17 -12.03 -17.85 7.11
N THR A 18 -11.97 -18.95 7.85
CA THR A 18 -13.16 -19.50 8.56
C THR A 18 -13.51 -18.66 9.78
N VAL A 19 -12.50 -18.23 10.55
CA VAL A 19 -12.69 -17.42 11.75
C VAL A 19 -12.54 -15.94 11.38
N PRO A 20 -13.53 -15.09 11.68
CA PRO A 20 -13.44 -13.68 11.40
C PRO A 20 -12.35 -13.02 12.26
N LEU A 21 -11.65 -12.05 11.70
CA LEU A 21 -10.65 -11.27 12.40
C LEU A 21 -11.28 -10.00 12.97
N ASN A 22 -11.00 -9.71 14.23
CA ASN A 22 -11.30 -8.42 14.83
C ASN A 22 -10.15 -7.46 14.57
N VAL A 23 -10.40 -6.47 13.73
CA VAL A 23 -9.45 -5.41 13.35
C VAL A 23 -9.95 -4.02 13.76
N SER A 24 -10.83 -3.96 14.76
CA SER A 24 -11.46 -2.71 15.24
C SER A 24 -10.45 -1.64 15.67
N ALA A 25 -9.27 -2.06 16.13
CA ALA A 25 -8.18 -1.15 16.48
C ALA A 25 -7.32 -0.71 15.27
N SER A 26 -7.61 -1.19 14.07
CA SER A 26 -6.78 -0.96 12.87
C SER A 26 -7.61 -0.35 11.73
N PRO A 27 -7.83 0.97 11.73
CA PRO A 27 -8.57 1.63 10.65
C PRO A 27 -7.83 1.59 9.30
N VAL A 28 -6.51 1.44 9.30
CA VAL A 28 -5.73 1.26 8.09
C VAL A 28 -5.28 -0.19 7.99
N LEU A 29 -5.67 -0.85 6.89
CA LEU A 29 -5.40 -2.27 6.65
C LEU A 29 -4.79 -2.48 5.27
N LYS A 30 -3.70 -3.27 5.23
CA LYS A 30 -3.10 -3.73 3.98
C LYS A 30 -3.03 -5.25 3.97
N LEU A 31 -3.56 -5.84 2.91
CA LEU A 31 -3.44 -7.26 2.60
C LEU A 31 -2.30 -7.43 1.60
N SER A 32 -1.33 -8.28 1.91
CA SER A 32 -0.27 -8.65 0.98
C SER A 32 -0.19 -10.18 0.86
N TYR A 33 0.16 -10.65 -0.32
CA TYR A 33 0.35 -12.07 -0.62
C TYR A 33 1.22 -12.22 -1.88
N TRP A 34 1.78 -13.39 -2.05
CA TRP A 34 2.38 -13.80 -3.32
C TRP A 34 1.37 -14.64 -4.07
N TYR A 35 1.33 -14.47 -5.39
CA TYR A 35 0.49 -15.27 -6.25
C TYR A 35 1.19 -15.61 -7.57
N LYS A 36 0.80 -16.71 -8.15
CA LYS A 36 0.99 -17.07 -9.57
C LYS A 36 -0.26 -17.78 -10.05
N HIS A 37 -0.57 -17.70 -11.32
CA HIS A 37 -1.74 -18.37 -11.86
C HIS A 37 -1.61 -18.68 -13.34
N THR A 38 -2.24 -19.78 -13.75
CA THR A 38 -2.57 -20.11 -15.12
C THR A 38 -4.07 -20.33 -15.17
N ILE A 39 -4.79 -19.35 -15.72
CA ILE A 39 -6.24 -19.30 -15.77
C ILE A 39 -6.64 -19.07 -17.22
N ASP A 40 -7.70 -19.73 -17.68
CA ASP A 40 -8.27 -19.42 -19.00
C ASP A 40 -8.79 -17.98 -19.03
N THR A 41 -8.80 -17.38 -20.22
CA THR A 41 -9.13 -15.95 -20.41
C THR A 41 -10.58 -15.61 -20.07
N LEU A 42 -11.47 -16.60 -20.04
CA LEU A 42 -12.88 -16.46 -19.67
C LEU A 42 -13.17 -16.85 -18.21
N ASP A 43 -12.16 -17.31 -17.49
CA ASP A 43 -12.23 -17.62 -16.06
C ASP A 43 -11.65 -16.47 -15.23
N ASN A 44 -12.06 -16.39 -13.98
CA ASN A 44 -11.59 -15.32 -13.10
C ASN A 44 -11.24 -15.85 -11.72
N ALA A 45 -10.14 -15.35 -11.18
CA ALA A 45 -9.84 -15.48 -9.76
C ALA A 45 -10.03 -14.13 -9.07
N TYR A 46 -10.57 -14.15 -7.87
CA TYR A 46 -10.91 -12.94 -7.09
C TYR A 46 -10.26 -12.97 -5.72
N VAL A 47 -9.98 -11.79 -5.23
CA VAL A 47 -9.69 -11.55 -3.82
C VAL A 47 -10.88 -10.80 -3.24
N ASP A 48 -11.60 -11.44 -2.36
CA ASP A 48 -12.84 -10.94 -1.80
C ASP A 48 -12.66 -10.59 -0.32
N ILE A 49 -13.18 -9.46 0.07
CA ILE A 49 -13.13 -8.93 1.44
C ILE A 49 -14.56 -8.74 1.94
N SER A 50 -14.81 -9.21 3.14
CA SER A 50 -16.06 -9.01 3.86
C SER A 50 -15.80 -8.33 5.19
N ASN A 51 -16.62 -7.37 5.58
CA ASN A 51 -16.60 -6.72 6.89
C ASN A 51 -17.80 -7.09 7.78
N ASP A 52 -18.62 -8.02 7.33
CA ASP A 52 -19.87 -8.46 7.95
C ASP A 52 -19.95 -9.98 8.15
N ASN A 53 -18.82 -10.61 8.47
CA ASN A 53 -18.68 -12.04 8.72
C ASN A 53 -19.00 -12.94 7.49
N GLY A 54 -18.85 -12.41 6.28
CA GLY A 54 -19.06 -13.18 5.04
C GLY A 54 -20.48 -13.14 4.49
N VAL A 55 -21.32 -12.24 4.98
CA VAL A 55 -22.67 -12.02 4.45
C VAL A 55 -22.59 -11.32 3.09
N THR A 56 -21.78 -10.25 3.00
CA THR A 56 -21.48 -9.56 1.73
C THR A 56 -19.99 -9.55 1.45
N TRP A 57 -19.64 -9.48 0.16
CA TRP A 57 -18.27 -9.53 -0.31
C TRP A 57 -18.00 -8.41 -1.31
N THR A 58 -16.86 -7.74 -1.14
CA THR A 58 -16.33 -6.78 -2.09
C THR A 58 -15.04 -7.34 -2.67
N SER A 59 -14.89 -7.28 -4.00
CA SER A 59 -13.72 -7.81 -4.72
C SER A 59 -12.79 -6.68 -5.16
N PRO A 60 -11.83 -6.23 -4.33
CA PRO A 60 -10.90 -5.17 -4.70
C PRO A 60 -9.90 -5.60 -5.77
N ARG A 61 -9.78 -6.90 -6.04
CA ARG A 61 -8.85 -7.43 -7.05
C ARG A 61 -9.43 -8.65 -7.74
N TYR A 62 -9.16 -8.75 -9.06
CA TYR A 62 -9.41 -9.98 -9.83
C TYR A 62 -8.29 -10.22 -10.85
N TYR A 63 -8.16 -11.47 -11.28
CA TYR A 63 -7.16 -11.94 -12.23
C TYR A 63 -7.85 -12.77 -13.30
N ASN A 64 -7.55 -12.48 -14.58
CA ASN A 64 -8.08 -13.18 -15.75
C ASN A 64 -7.03 -13.38 -16.86
N LYS A 65 -5.74 -13.28 -16.51
CA LYS A 65 -4.61 -13.50 -17.41
C LYS A 65 -3.60 -14.41 -16.72
N THR A 66 -2.77 -15.08 -17.52
CA THR A 66 -1.72 -15.94 -16.99
C THR A 66 -0.57 -15.11 -16.39
N ALA A 67 -0.13 -15.51 -15.21
CA ALA A 67 1.07 -15.03 -14.52
C ALA A 67 1.88 -16.23 -14.03
N ASN A 68 2.82 -16.70 -14.85
CA ASN A 68 3.59 -17.92 -14.60
C ASN A 68 4.68 -17.75 -13.53
N SER A 69 5.00 -16.53 -13.15
CA SER A 69 5.98 -16.23 -12.10
C SER A 69 5.27 -15.75 -10.84
N TRP A 70 5.90 -15.98 -9.70
CA TRP A 70 5.41 -15.44 -8.44
C TRP A 70 5.46 -13.91 -8.47
N ILE A 71 4.33 -13.28 -8.20
CA ILE A 71 4.16 -11.83 -8.11
C ILE A 71 3.67 -11.50 -6.70
N ARG A 72 4.26 -10.49 -6.09
CA ARG A 72 3.78 -9.96 -4.81
C ARG A 72 2.74 -8.88 -5.06
N GLU A 73 1.57 -9.04 -4.46
CA GLU A 73 0.51 -8.02 -4.45
C GLU A 73 0.38 -7.39 -3.06
N VAL A 74 0.02 -6.11 -3.04
CA VAL A 74 -0.34 -5.38 -1.81
C VAL A 74 -1.58 -4.56 -2.09
N ILE A 75 -2.65 -4.83 -1.38
CA ILE A 75 -3.94 -4.15 -1.55
C ILE A 75 -4.24 -3.36 -0.28
N ASP A 76 -4.60 -2.10 -0.44
CA ASP A 76 -5.19 -1.31 0.64
C ASP A 76 -6.69 -1.66 0.73
N ILE A 77 -7.08 -2.23 1.85
CA ILE A 77 -8.47 -2.65 2.13
C ILE A 77 -9.12 -1.82 3.24
N SER A 78 -8.51 -0.69 3.60
CA SER A 78 -8.96 0.17 4.70
C SER A 78 -10.40 0.67 4.50
N SER A 79 -10.75 1.09 3.28
CA SER A 79 -12.08 1.58 2.95
C SER A 79 -13.17 0.50 2.98
N ILE A 80 -12.78 -0.78 2.91
CA ILE A 80 -13.72 -1.91 2.91
C ILE A 80 -13.89 -2.45 4.32
N ALA A 81 -12.78 -2.63 5.04
CA ALA A 81 -12.78 -3.38 6.30
C ALA A 81 -11.99 -2.72 7.44
N GLY A 82 -11.49 -1.49 7.26
CA GLY A 82 -10.81 -0.75 8.33
C GLY A 82 -11.73 -0.57 9.54
N GLY A 83 -11.25 -0.96 10.73
CA GLY A 83 -12.05 -0.91 11.95
C GLY A 83 -13.12 -1.99 12.11
N SER A 84 -13.17 -3.00 11.24
CA SER A 84 -14.15 -4.09 11.32
C SER A 84 -13.90 -5.00 12.54
N THR A 85 -14.98 -5.51 13.12
CA THR A 85 -14.93 -6.58 14.13
C THR A 85 -15.07 -7.98 13.54
N SER A 86 -15.35 -8.08 12.24
CA SER A 86 -15.80 -9.32 11.58
C SER A 86 -15.21 -9.49 10.18
N LEU A 87 -13.94 -9.06 10.00
CA LEU A 87 -13.24 -9.18 8.73
C LEU A 87 -13.07 -10.63 8.32
N LYS A 88 -13.48 -10.97 7.10
CA LYS A 88 -13.12 -12.22 6.41
C LYS A 88 -12.44 -11.91 5.07
N ILE A 89 -11.57 -12.81 4.68
CA ILE A 89 -10.83 -12.77 3.40
C ILE A 89 -11.10 -14.08 2.69
N ARG A 90 -11.35 -13.99 1.37
CA ARG A 90 -11.54 -15.14 0.51
C ARG A 90 -10.78 -14.95 -0.80
N PHE A 91 -10.13 -16.01 -1.23
CA PHE A 91 -9.60 -16.16 -2.60
C PHE A 91 -10.50 -17.14 -3.32
N SER A 92 -11.06 -16.74 -4.45
CA SER A 92 -12.01 -17.58 -5.19
C SER A 92 -11.62 -17.70 -6.66
N LEU A 93 -11.86 -18.86 -7.25
CA LEU A 93 -11.72 -19.13 -8.68
C LEU A 93 -13.11 -19.52 -9.20
N ILE A 94 -13.56 -18.81 -10.21
CA ILE A 94 -14.82 -19.05 -10.91
C ILE A 94 -14.48 -19.43 -12.34
N SER A 95 -14.79 -20.66 -12.74
CA SER A 95 -14.56 -21.15 -14.09
C SER A 95 -15.87 -21.27 -14.86
N ASN A 96 -15.76 -21.01 -16.18
CA ASN A 96 -16.83 -21.27 -17.14
C ASN A 96 -16.84 -22.76 -17.59
N GLY A 97 -17.55 -23.06 -18.66
CA GLY A 97 -17.71 -24.43 -19.17
C GLY A 97 -16.74 -24.84 -20.29
N SER A 98 -15.71 -24.04 -20.63
CA SER A 98 -14.97 -24.25 -21.87
C SER A 98 -13.59 -24.90 -21.69
N VAL A 99 -12.65 -24.19 -21.09
CA VAL A 99 -11.25 -24.59 -20.99
C VAL A 99 -10.83 -24.67 -19.53
N THR A 100 -10.01 -25.66 -19.20
CA THR A 100 -9.43 -25.81 -17.85
C THR A 100 -7.95 -25.53 -17.87
N ALA A 101 -7.43 -24.95 -16.80
CA ALA A 101 -6.02 -24.66 -16.63
C ALA A 101 -5.57 -25.04 -15.20
N ASP A 102 -4.34 -24.73 -14.85
CA ASP A 102 -3.72 -25.15 -13.60
C ASP A 102 -4.34 -24.46 -12.36
N GLY A 103 -4.78 -23.20 -12.50
CA GLY A 103 -5.46 -22.47 -11.45
C GLY A 103 -4.62 -21.34 -10.84
N ILE A 104 -4.93 -21.00 -9.60
CA ILE A 104 -4.24 -19.96 -8.84
C ILE A 104 -3.55 -20.54 -7.60
N TYR A 105 -2.33 -20.10 -7.38
CA TYR A 105 -1.52 -20.39 -6.20
C TYR A 105 -1.34 -19.12 -5.40
N ILE A 106 -1.54 -19.21 -4.10
CA ILE A 106 -1.41 -18.11 -3.14
C ILE A 106 -0.46 -18.54 -2.04
N ASP A 107 0.46 -17.64 -1.66
CA ASP A 107 1.43 -17.87 -0.60
C ASP A 107 1.70 -16.58 0.20
N ASP A 108 2.32 -16.72 1.36
CA ASP A 108 2.72 -15.63 2.25
C ASP A 108 1.63 -14.58 2.50
N ILE A 109 0.40 -15.04 2.77
CA ILE A 109 -0.73 -14.15 3.07
C ILE A 109 -0.45 -13.41 4.37
N LYS A 110 -0.39 -12.09 4.30
CA LYS A 110 -0.14 -11.22 5.44
C LYS A 110 -1.15 -10.08 5.49
N LEU A 111 -1.86 -9.97 6.59
CA LEU A 111 -2.65 -8.79 6.93
C LEU A 111 -1.85 -7.90 7.86
N THR A 112 -1.69 -6.62 7.50
CA THR A 112 -1.00 -5.63 8.31
C THR A 112 -2.00 -4.55 8.69
N GLY A 113 -2.29 -4.43 9.97
CA GLY A 113 -3.09 -3.36 10.54
C GLY A 113 -2.18 -2.27 11.12
N TYR A 114 -2.52 -1.05 10.83
CA TYR A 114 -1.92 0.10 11.49
C TYR A 114 -2.97 0.68 12.45
N ASN A 115 -2.63 0.65 13.72
CA ASN A 115 -3.34 1.45 14.69
C ASN A 115 -2.89 2.89 14.43
N VAL A 116 -3.62 3.62 13.58
CA VAL A 116 -3.68 5.04 13.78
C VAL A 116 -4.47 5.19 15.07
N THR A 117 -3.80 5.08 16.23
CA THR A 117 -4.34 5.82 17.35
C THR A 117 -4.65 7.20 16.78
N PRO A 118 -5.89 7.68 16.80
CA PRO A 118 -6.08 9.10 16.83
C PRO A 118 -5.35 9.51 18.11
N THR A 119 -4.07 9.87 18.00
CA THR A 119 -3.49 10.83 18.92
C THR A 119 -4.35 12.05 18.72
N GLY A 120 -5.42 12.13 19.52
CA GLY A 120 -6.45 13.13 19.44
C GLY A 120 -6.96 13.38 18.02
N ILE A 121 -8.20 13.73 17.84
CA ILE A 121 -8.63 14.50 16.68
C ILE A 121 -7.42 15.39 16.36
N VAL A 122 -6.72 15.13 15.24
CA VAL A 122 -5.86 16.17 14.71
C VAL A 122 -6.85 17.24 14.30
N ASN A 123 -7.25 18.05 15.27
CA ASN A 123 -7.66 19.39 14.99
C ASN A 123 -6.50 19.88 14.15
N ASN A 124 -6.72 20.12 12.86
CA ASN A 124 -5.76 20.74 11.96
C ASN A 124 -5.27 22.11 12.50
N ASN A 125 -5.52 22.40 13.75
CA ASN A 125 -5.16 23.58 14.52
C ASN A 125 -4.19 23.31 15.68
N GLU A 126 -3.78 22.06 15.97
CA GLU A 126 -2.67 21.88 16.90
C GLU A 126 -1.38 22.23 16.20
N ILE A 127 -0.85 23.35 16.56
CA ILE A 127 0.47 23.83 16.13
C ILE A 127 1.50 22.80 16.61
N PRO A 128 2.25 22.11 15.70
CA PRO A 128 3.25 21.16 16.12
C PRO A 128 4.26 21.78 17.08
N ALA A 129 4.52 21.12 18.19
CA ALA A 129 5.46 21.62 19.19
C ALA A 129 6.92 21.59 18.70
N GLN A 130 7.20 20.78 17.67
CA GLN A 130 8.55 20.57 17.12
C GLN A 130 8.50 20.47 15.59
N TYR A 131 9.63 20.80 14.97
CA TYR A 131 9.85 20.44 13.58
C TYR A 131 10.14 18.95 13.47
N SER A 132 9.69 18.31 12.42
CA SER A 132 10.08 16.95 12.12
C SER A 132 10.09 16.68 10.61
N LEU A 133 10.95 15.76 10.20
CA LEU A 133 10.97 15.17 8.88
C LEU A 133 10.86 13.65 9.03
N SER A 134 9.79 13.08 8.50
CA SER A 134 9.57 11.64 8.55
C SER A 134 10.34 10.91 7.44
N GLN A 135 10.61 9.62 7.65
CA GLN A 135 11.10 8.76 6.59
C GLN A 135 10.02 8.67 5.49
N ASN A 136 10.42 8.83 4.23
CA ASN A 136 9.50 8.67 3.10
C ASN A 136 8.90 7.26 3.09
N TYR A 137 7.66 7.17 2.68
CA TYR A 137 6.97 5.89 2.56
C TYR A 137 6.19 5.80 1.24
N PRO A 138 6.34 4.67 0.51
CA PRO A 138 7.25 3.54 0.76
C PRO A 138 8.74 3.92 0.65
N ASN A 139 9.62 3.13 1.28
CA ASN A 139 11.08 3.16 1.09
C ASN A 139 11.63 1.73 1.30
N PRO A 140 12.19 1.04 0.28
CA PRO A 140 12.36 1.50 -1.09
C PRO A 140 11.05 1.85 -1.80
N PHE A 141 11.11 2.70 -2.87
CA PHE A 141 9.93 3.13 -3.60
C PHE A 141 10.07 2.93 -5.12
N ASN A 142 8.91 2.82 -5.82
CA ASN A 142 8.82 2.63 -7.28
C ASN A 142 7.50 3.18 -7.83
N PRO A 143 7.47 4.18 -8.69
CA PRO A 143 8.40 5.30 -8.71
C PRO A 143 8.00 6.39 -7.72
N ASN A 144 6.86 6.21 -6.99
CA ASN A 144 6.24 7.23 -6.14
C ASN A 144 6.47 6.96 -4.66
N THR A 145 6.65 8.04 -3.91
CA THR A 145 6.73 8.01 -2.45
C THR A 145 6.18 9.30 -1.85
N VAL A 146 5.86 9.27 -0.57
CA VAL A 146 5.34 10.42 0.19
C VAL A 146 6.31 10.76 1.31
N ILE A 147 6.55 12.06 1.48
CA ILE A 147 7.37 12.63 2.55
C ILE A 147 6.44 13.45 3.46
N ASN A 148 6.37 13.08 4.73
CA ASN A 148 5.63 13.83 5.74
C ASN A 148 6.58 14.67 6.59
N TYR A 149 6.16 15.88 6.96
CA TYR A 149 6.94 16.79 7.78
C TYR A 149 6.05 17.71 8.61
N GLN A 150 6.64 18.30 9.65
CA GLN A 150 5.94 19.18 10.58
C GLN A 150 6.67 20.52 10.70
N ILE A 151 5.91 21.59 10.67
CA ILE A 151 6.37 22.97 10.81
C ILE A 151 5.79 23.55 12.11
N LYS A 152 6.67 24.00 13.01
CA LYS A 152 6.33 24.49 14.36
C LYS A 152 5.76 25.90 14.35
N LYS A 153 6.22 26.76 13.46
CA LYS A 153 5.79 28.16 13.30
C LYS A 153 5.85 28.56 11.84
N GLN A 154 5.18 29.64 11.47
CA GLN A 154 5.21 30.12 10.10
C GLN A 154 6.61 30.55 9.69
N GLU A 155 7.13 29.88 8.66
CA GLU A 155 8.47 30.12 8.11
C GLU A 155 8.55 29.76 6.63
N ASN A 156 9.64 30.18 6.00
CA ASN A 156 9.97 29.74 4.67
C ASN A 156 10.48 28.28 4.71
N VAL A 157 9.79 27.40 4.01
CA VAL A 157 10.05 25.95 4.02
C VAL A 157 10.58 25.53 2.67
N SER A 158 11.66 24.77 2.64
CA SER A 158 12.11 24.12 1.42
C SER A 158 12.37 22.63 1.64
N ILE A 159 11.93 21.82 0.68
CA ILE A 159 12.29 20.39 0.57
C ILE A 159 12.97 20.19 -0.78
N LYS A 160 14.20 19.75 -0.75
CA LYS A 160 15.01 19.50 -1.94
C LYS A 160 15.51 18.07 -1.96
N ILE A 161 15.53 17.48 -3.16
CA ILE A 161 16.09 16.16 -3.44
C ILE A 161 17.50 16.31 -3.97
N TYR A 162 18.40 15.41 -3.54
CA TYR A 162 19.83 15.44 -3.88
C TYR A 162 20.31 14.08 -4.38
N TYR A 163 21.23 14.08 -5.31
CA TYR A 163 22.09 12.93 -5.59
C TYR A 163 23.11 12.70 -4.46
N MET A 164 23.74 11.54 -4.46
CA MET A 164 24.80 11.17 -3.50
C MET A 164 25.92 12.21 -3.39
N LEU A 165 26.23 12.90 -4.48
CA LEU A 165 27.27 13.93 -4.52
C LEU A 165 26.79 15.32 -4.08
N GLY A 166 25.59 15.41 -3.51
CA GLY A 166 25.04 16.68 -3.00
C GLY A 166 24.48 17.63 -4.06
N LYS A 167 24.44 17.22 -5.34
CA LYS A 167 23.81 18.02 -6.40
C LYS A 167 22.29 17.95 -6.26
N VAL A 168 21.61 19.10 -6.31
CA VAL A 168 20.16 19.18 -6.30
C VAL A 168 19.58 18.52 -7.55
N VAL A 169 18.65 17.59 -7.34
CA VAL A 169 17.87 16.92 -8.39
C VAL A 169 16.59 17.69 -8.67
N MET A 170 15.88 18.05 -7.58
CA MET A 170 14.55 18.65 -7.64
C MET A 170 14.26 19.41 -6.36
N THR A 171 13.46 20.47 -6.46
CA THR A 171 12.84 21.15 -5.32
C THR A 171 11.38 20.78 -5.28
N LEU A 172 10.92 20.15 -4.19
CA LEU A 172 9.54 19.74 -4.00
C LEU A 172 8.70 20.83 -3.34
N VAL A 173 9.30 21.55 -2.39
CA VAL A 173 8.66 22.64 -1.65
C VAL A 173 9.63 23.82 -1.60
N ASN A 174 9.15 25.03 -1.80
CA ASN A 174 9.90 26.28 -1.59
C ASN A 174 8.91 27.43 -1.44
N GLU A 175 8.28 27.52 -0.27
CA GLU A 175 7.23 28.50 0.01
C GLU A 175 7.14 28.83 1.49
N ASN A 176 6.43 29.90 1.83
CA ASN A 176 6.11 30.24 3.22
C ASN A 176 4.91 29.39 3.67
N GLN A 177 5.09 28.59 4.71
CA GLN A 177 4.07 27.72 5.28
C GLN A 177 3.78 28.09 6.73
N SER A 178 2.51 28.04 7.10
CA SER A 178 2.08 28.20 8.50
C SER A 178 2.51 26.98 9.34
N ALA A 179 2.44 27.12 10.68
CA ALA A 179 2.62 25.97 11.55
C ALA A 179 1.58 24.89 11.21
N GLY A 180 2.01 23.63 11.08
CA GLY A 180 1.12 22.53 10.69
C GLY A 180 1.84 21.25 10.29
N ASN A 181 1.03 20.25 9.93
CA ASN A 181 1.47 18.97 9.40
C ASN A 181 1.29 18.96 7.89
N TYR A 182 2.32 18.55 7.17
CA TYR A 182 2.38 18.60 5.71
C TYR A 182 2.79 17.26 5.12
N SER A 183 2.38 17.07 3.87
CA SER A 183 2.72 15.90 3.07
C SER A 183 3.02 16.33 1.65
N VAL A 184 4.10 15.83 1.07
CA VAL A 184 4.47 16.06 -0.33
C VAL A 184 4.79 14.77 -1.02
N SER A 185 4.24 14.59 -2.22
CA SER A 185 4.53 13.43 -3.07
C SER A 185 5.77 13.68 -3.91
N PHE A 186 6.57 12.65 -4.08
CA PHE A 186 7.72 12.64 -4.97
C PHE A 186 7.60 11.53 -6.00
N ASP A 187 7.69 11.89 -7.27
CA ASP A 187 7.73 10.98 -8.41
C ASP A 187 9.17 10.89 -8.97
N GLY A 188 9.78 9.72 -8.80
CA GLY A 188 11.12 9.39 -9.31
C GLY A 188 11.12 8.77 -10.70
N SER A 189 10.02 8.80 -11.46
CA SER A 189 9.90 8.14 -12.78
C SER A 189 10.99 8.55 -13.78
N ARG A 190 11.48 9.79 -13.70
CA ARG A 190 12.53 10.33 -14.58
C ARG A 190 13.94 10.12 -14.06
N LEU A 191 14.11 9.50 -12.90
CA LEU A 191 15.40 9.26 -12.27
C LEU A 191 15.81 7.79 -12.42
N SER A 192 17.10 7.52 -12.36
CA SER A 192 17.63 6.16 -12.33
C SER A 192 17.43 5.52 -10.96
N SER A 193 17.32 4.18 -10.90
CA SER A 193 17.38 3.45 -9.62
C SER A 193 18.67 3.84 -8.86
N GLY A 194 18.54 4.04 -7.56
CA GLY A 194 19.68 4.45 -6.74
C GLY A 194 19.30 5.13 -5.44
N LEU A 195 20.33 5.51 -4.70
CA LEU A 195 20.23 6.22 -3.43
C LEU A 195 20.12 7.73 -3.66
N TYR A 196 19.12 8.34 -3.04
CA TYR A 196 18.87 9.77 -3.02
C TYR A 196 18.73 10.27 -1.59
N TYR A 197 18.89 11.56 -1.40
CA TYR A 197 18.63 12.22 -0.12
C TYR A 197 17.60 13.31 -0.32
N TYR A 198 16.80 13.56 0.71
CA TYR A 198 15.94 14.72 0.77
C TYR A 198 16.20 15.49 2.06
N LYS A 199 16.19 16.82 1.93
CA LYS A 199 16.47 17.74 3.02
C LYS A 199 15.33 18.70 3.20
N LEU A 200 14.80 18.76 4.42
CA LEU A 200 13.90 19.81 4.89
C LEU A 200 14.75 20.93 5.49
N GLN A 201 14.45 22.14 5.11
CA GLN A 201 14.99 23.37 5.72
C GLN A 201 13.81 24.28 6.08
N SER A 202 13.74 24.73 7.32
CA SER A 202 12.74 25.69 7.81
C SER A 202 13.39 26.57 8.88
N GLY A 203 13.69 27.82 8.54
CA GLY A 203 14.51 28.71 9.36
C GLY A 203 15.87 28.09 9.69
N GLU A 204 16.16 27.99 11.00
CA GLU A 204 17.40 27.33 11.49
C GLU A 204 17.30 25.80 11.53
N PHE A 205 16.08 25.24 11.43
CA PHE A 205 15.90 23.80 11.43
C PHE A 205 16.29 23.18 10.10
N SER A 206 17.04 22.09 10.18
CA SER A 206 17.40 21.29 9.00
C SER A 206 17.49 19.81 9.38
N ASP A 207 16.83 18.97 8.62
CA ASP A 207 16.95 17.52 8.72
C ASP A 207 17.08 16.89 7.33
N THR A 208 17.83 15.78 7.25
CA THR A 208 18.10 15.07 6.00
C THR A 208 17.89 13.58 6.16
N LYS A 209 17.17 13.01 5.23
CA LYS A 209 16.92 11.56 5.19
C LYS A 209 17.32 10.95 3.85
N LYS A 210 17.56 9.65 3.85
CA LYS A 210 17.89 8.87 2.65
C LYS A 210 16.67 8.14 2.13
N MET A 211 16.59 7.95 0.81
CA MET A 211 15.55 7.15 0.14
C MET A 211 16.16 6.32 -0.99
N LEU A 212 15.61 5.14 -1.24
CA LEU A 212 16.05 4.21 -2.26
C LEU A 212 14.98 4.06 -3.33
N LEU A 213 15.29 4.50 -4.56
CA LEU A 213 14.47 4.27 -5.74
C LEU A 213 14.86 2.94 -6.39
N VAL A 214 13.87 2.09 -6.61
CA VAL A 214 14.02 0.80 -7.30
C VAL A 214 13.03 0.77 -8.46
N LYS A 215 13.50 0.51 -9.66
CA LYS A 215 12.68 0.32 -10.87
C LYS A 215 12.78 -1.11 -11.33
#